data_c2dc86ac0571aa2576c6219a1b075f1a
#
_entry.id   c2dc86ac0571aa2576c6219a1b075f1a
#
_cell.length_a   1.000
_cell.length_b   1.000
_cell.length_c   1.000
_cell.angle_alpha   90.00
_cell.angle_beta   90.00
_cell.angle_gamma   90.00
#
_symmetry.space_group_name_H-M   'P 1'
#
loop_
_entity.id
_entity.type
_entity.pdbx_description
1 polymer ?
#
loop_
_entity_poly.entity_id
_entity_poly.type
_entity_poly.pdbx_seq_one_letter_code
_entity_poly.pdbx_strand_id
1 'polypeptide(L)'
;MKQISIELITKGEPTTEKVLESISQQTFGDYEVTCVNSSYNPMVAELLKEYGVHEIPVKPHTKHLEARYLAHTNSTGEFRLLLDSTRPLDKNTLETLLYKYSKFRAVCIREKSLGQGFWVKQADILRSLSEHSDFQKNGSKIAYILPRFYREDVLNNAFKFLKQSIDNRLFTEISYGEHHLIYDAAKLEPSDITITDEALISHYEDESSKAIFRKYHWYGKSQRTLNLLKFDSNVNKLNSHKRPFSFSTFVPKMRTIPIRSLRTIAFLIGYFF
;
A
#
# COMPACT_ATOMS: atom_id res chain seq x y z
N MET A 1 -2.20 -21.96 -14.22
CA MET A 1 -1.59 -20.88 -13.39
C MET A 1 -2.28 -19.60 -13.81
N LYS A 2 -2.76 -18.79 -12.87
CA LYS A 2 -3.41 -17.51 -13.18
C LYS A 2 -2.39 -16.47 -13.64
N GLN A 3 -2.82 -15.50 -14.45
CA GLN A 3 -1.91 -14.42 -14.83
C GLN A 3 -1.71 -13.39 -13.71
N ILE A 4 -2.79 -13.05 -12.98
CA ILE A 4 -2.72 -12.08 -11.88
C ILE A 4 -3.24 -12.69 -10.59
N SER A 5 -2.51 -12.51 -9.49
CA SER A 5 -3.03 -12.73 -8.14
C SER A 5 -3.25 -11.39 -7.44
N ILE A 6 -4.46 -11.17 -6.95
CA ILE A 6 -4.80 -10.05 -6.08
C ILE A 6 -4.56 -10.51 -4.65
N GLU A 7 -3.51 -9.96 -4.02
CA GLU A 7 -3.11 -10.25 -2.65
C GLU A 7 -3.77 -9.23 -1.71
N LEU A 8 -5.00 -9.54 -1.29
CA LEU A 8 -5.82 -8.69 -0.43
C LEU A 8 -5.50 -8.93 1.04
N ILE A 9 -5.42 -7.87 1.82
CA ILE A 9 -5.42 -7.94 3.29
C ILE A 9 -6.59 -7.15 3.85
N THR A 10 -7.26 -7.69 4.88
CA THR A 10 -8.37 -7.02 5.57
C THR A 10 -8.32 -7.22 7.08
N LYS A 11 -8.82 -6.21 7.79
CA LYS A 11 -9.13 -6.25 9.23
C LYS A 11 -10.63 -6.13 9.47
N GLY A 12 -11.43 -6.31 8.42
CA GLY A 12 -12.88 -6.13 8.45
C GLY A 12 -13.29 -4.66 8.33
N GLU A 13 -12.60 -3.89 7.52
CA GLU A 13 -12.98 -2.51 7.22
C GLU A 13 -14.38 -2.48 6.55
N PRO A 14 -15.22 -1.49 6.86
CA PRO A 14 -16.56 -1.36 6.26
C PRO A 14 -16.57 -1.27 4.74
N THR A 15 -15.41 -0.96 4.15
CA THR A 15 -15.22 -0.84 2.71
C THR A 15 -14.84 -2.16 2.03
N THR A 16 -14.65 -3.25 2.79
CA THR A 16 -14.23 -4.56 2.25
C THR A 16 -15.16 -5.05 1.16
N GLU A 17 -16.47 -4.99 1.38
CA GLU A 17 -17.46 -5.39 0.38
C GLU A 17 -17.34 -4.60 -0.93
N LYS A 18 -17.20 -3.28 -0.85
CA LYS A 18 -17.02 -2.42 -2.03
C LYS A 18 -15.74 -2.74 -2.81
N VAL A 19 -14.67 -3.15 -2.10
CA VAL A 19 -13.44 -3.59 -2.76
C VAL A 19 -13.65 -4.93 -3.47
N LEU A 20 -14.31 -5.89 -2.83
CA LEU A 20 -14.64 -7.18 -3.44
C LEU A 20 -15.56 -7.03 -4.66
N GLU A 21 -16.58 -6.18 -4.55
CA GLU A 21 -17.46 -5.82 -5.67
C GLU A 21 -16.65 -5.25 -6.84
N SER A 22 -15.72 -4.32 -6.59
CA SER A 22 -14.88 -3.74 -7.64
C SER A 22 -13.94 -4.75 -8.30
N ILE A 23 -13.50 -5.77 -7.56
CA ILE A 23 -12.72 -6.88 -8.08
C ILE A 23 -13.58 -7.79 -8.96
N SER A 24 -14.79 -8.13 -8.53
CA SER A 24 -15.70 -8.99 -9.30
C SER A 24 -16.15 -8.37 -10.63
N GLN A 25 -16.09 -7.03 -10.73
CA GLN A 25 -16.46 -6.26 -11.92
C GLN A 25 -15.32 -6.04 -12.92
N GLN A 26 -14.13 -6.64 -12.70
CA GLN A 26 -13.00 -6.46 -13.61
C GLN A 26 -13.30 -7.05 -15.00
N THR A 27 -12.86 -6.35 -16.05
CA THR A 27 -13.00 -6.81 -17.46
C THR A 27 -12.07 -7.98 -17.78
N PHE A 28 -10.97 -8.10 -17.09
CA PHE A 28 -9.99 -9.18 -17.21
C PHE A 28 -10.36 -10.34 -16.28
N GLY A 29 -10.47 -11.56 -16.79
CA GLY A 29 -10.98 -12.72 -16.05
C GLY A 29 -9.93 -13.75 -15.58
N ASP A 30 -8.68 -13.68 -16.05
CA ASP A 30 -7.65 -14.66 -15.65
C ASP A 30 -6.88 -14.21 -14.41
N TYR A 31 -7.61 -14.04 -13.31
CA TYR A 31 -7.06 -13.68 -12.01
C TYR A 31 -7.58 -14.61 -10.90
N GLU A 32 -6.90 -14.58 -9.78
CA GLU A 32 -7.33 -15.14 -8.51
C GLU A 32 -7.28 -14.08 -7.41
N VAL A 33 -8.03 -14.28 -6.34
CA VAL A 33 -8.02 -13.43 -5.16
C VAL A 33 -7.66 -14.27 -3.95
N THR A 34 -6.55 -13.92 -3.31
CA THR A 34 -6.14 -14.48 -2.02
C THR A 34 -6.27 -13.40 -0.96
N CYS A 35 -7.03 -13.65 0.10
CA CYS A 35 -7.28 -12.67 1.15
C CYS A 35 -6.80 -13.17 2.51
N VAL A 36 -5.88 -12.44 3.13
CA VAL A 36 -5.56 -12.65 4.55
C VAL A 36 -6.54 -11.86 5.40
N ASN A 37 -7.41 -12.61 6.09
CA ASN A 37 -8.45 -12.07 6.95
C ASN A 37 -8.00 -12.06 8.41
N SER A 38 -7.66 -10.88 8.93
CA SER A 38 -7.30 -10.65 10.34
C SER A 38 -8.43 -9.97 11.14
N SER A 39 -9.68 -10.09 10.67
CA SER A 39 -10.88 -9.57 11.34
C SER A 39 -11.32 -10.49 12.47
N TYR A 40 -11.99 -9.89 13.48
CA TYR A 40 -12.79 -10.64 14.47
C TYR A 40 -14.23 -10.89 14.01
N ASN A 41 -14.65 -10.21 12.94
CA ASN A 41 -16.04 -10.28 12.49
C ASN A 41 -16.25 -11.48 11.56
N PRO A 42 -17.04 -12.50 11.96
CA PRO A 42 -17.31 -13.68 11.13
C PRO A 42 -18.02 -13.34 9.81
N MET A 43 -18.77 -12.24 9.76
CA MET A 43 -19.41 -11.77 8.52
C MET A 43 -18.41 -11.48 7.40
N VAL A 44 -17.15 -11.17 7.75
CA VAL A 44 -16.11 -10.96 6.73
C VAL A 44 -15.75 -12.26 6.04
N ALA A 45 -15.65 -13.37 6.76
CA ALA A 45 -15.40 -14.68 6.16
C ALA A 45 -16.55 -15.14 5.25
N GLU A 46 -17.80 -14.90 5.67
CA GLU A 46 -19.00 -15.17 4.85
C GLU A 46 -18.96 -14.34 3.55
N LEU A 47 -18.65 -13.05 3.67
CA LEU A 47 -18.51 -12.15 2.54
C LEU A 47 -17.41 -12.62 1.57
N LEU A 48 -16.23 -12.99 2.06
CA LEU A 48 -15.13 -13.51 1.22
C LEU A 48 -15.56 -14.77 0.46
N LYS A 49 -16.30 -15.66 1.12
CA LYS A 49 -16.84 -16.88 0.51
C LYS A 49 -17.84 -16.57 -0.59
N GLU A 50 -18.74 -15.60 -0.38
CA GLU A 50 -19.73 -15.15 -1.37
C GLU A 50 -19.07 -14.67 -2.66
N TYR A 51 -17.94 -13.94 -2.55
CA TYR A 51 -17.17 -13.48 -3.70
C TYR A 51 -16.17 -14.50 -4.25
N GLY A 52 -16.18 -15.75 -3.76
CA GLY A 52 -15.29 -16.81 -4.23
C GLY A 52 -13.80 -16.56 -3.95
N VAL A 53 -13.49 -15.81 -2.91
CA VAL A 53 -12.12 -15.46 -2.52
C VAL A 53 -11.48 -16.62 -1.74
N HIS A 54 -10.22 -16.94 -2.05
CA HIS A 54 -9.41 -17.85 -1.25
C HIS A 54 -9.01 -17.15 0.06
N GLU A 55 -9.71 -17.46 1.13
CA GLU A 55 -9.44 -16.90 2.45
C GLU A 55 -8.30 -17.65 3.15
N ILE A 56 -7.37 -16.89 3.72
CA ILE A 56 -6.36 -17.37 4.67
C ILE A 56 -6.73 -16.82 6.05
N PRO A 57 -7.38 -17.63 6.90
CA PRO A 57 -7.70 -17.22 8.25
C PRO A 57 -6.43 -17.12 9.09
N VAL A 58 -6.28 -16.00 9.78
CA VAL A 58 -5.14 -15.75 10.66
C VAL A 58 -5.61 -15.24 12.02
N LYS A 59 -4.69 -15.19 12.97
CA LYS A 59 -5.01 -14.60 14.27
C LYS A 59 -5.44 -13.14 14.08
N PRO A 60 -6.47 -12.69 14.78
CA PRO A 60 -6.86 -11.29 14.79
C PRO A 60 -5.66 -10.39 15.11
N HIS A 61 -5.61 -9.25 14.43
CA HIS A 61 -4.48 -8.29 14.51
C HIS A 61 -3.14 -8.80 13.95
N THR A 62 -3.11 -9.87 13.16
CA THR A 62 -1.92 -10.19 12.35
C THR A 62 -1.42 -8.94 11.62
N LYS A 63 -0.12 -8.69 11.72
CA LYS A 63 0.46 -7.44 11.22
C LYS A 63 0.64 -7.48 9.70
N HIS A 64 0.77 -6.30 9.10
CA HIS A 64 0.70 -6.16 7.66
C HIS A 64 1.81 -6.91 6.91
N LEU A 65 3.07 -6.89 7.39
CA LEU A 65 4.16 -7.60 6.71
C LEU A 65 3.93 -9.12 6.70
N GLU A 66 3.50 -9.68 7.83
CA GLU A 66 3.15 -11.09 7.92
C GLU A 66 1.94 -11.43 7.02
N ALA A 67 0.90 -10.59 7.05
CA ALA A 67 -0.27 -10.76 6.19
C ALA A 67 0.09 -10.73 4.70
N ARG A 68 0.96 -9.80 4.26
CA ARG A 68 1.46 -9.74 2.88
C ARG A 68 2.25 -11.00 2.52
N TYR A 69 3.11 -11.47 3.42
CA TYR A 69 3.88 -12.70 3.20
C TYR A 69 2.95 -13.92 3.04
N LEU A 70 1.95 -14.06 3.91
CA LEU A 70 0.99 -15.15 3.84
C LEU A 70 0.13 -15.09 2.57
N ALA A 71 -0.34 -13.91 2.16
CA ALA A 71 -1.04 -13.73 0.90
C ALA A 71 -0.14 -14.17 -0.27
N HIS A 72 1.10 -13.70 -0.29
CA HIS A 72 2.04 -14.01 -1.35
C HIS A 72 2.34 -15.51 -1.48
N THR A 73 2.61 -16.19 -0.37
CA THR A 73 2.94 -17.64 -0.37
C THR A 73 1.77 -18.55 -0.73
N ASN A 74 0.54 -18.03 -0.71
CA ASN A 74 -0.67 -18.77 -1.09
C ASN A 74 -1.27 -18.28 -2.43
N SER A 75 -0.52 -17.51 -3.20
CA SER A 75 -0.91 -17.00 -4.50
C SER A 75 -0.09 -17.65 -5.61
N THR A 76 -0.63 -17.78 -6.83
CA THR A 76 -0.01 -18.55 -7.92
C THR A 76 0.24 -17.75 -9.20
N GLY A 77 -0.32 -16.55 -9.36
CA GLY A 77 -0.23 -15.75 -10.59
C GLY A 77 1.19 -15.29 -10.93
N GLU A 78 1.45 -15.00 -12.18
CA GLU A 78 2.72 -14.44 -12.65
C GLU A 78 2.96 -13.01 -12.14
N PHE A 79 1.86 -12.24 -12.01
CA PHE A 79 1.87 -10.90 -11.46
C PHE A 79 1.09 -10.85 -10.15
N ARG A 80 1.53 -9.98 -9.24
CA ARG A 80 0.95 -9.80 -7.90
C ARG A 80 0.45 -8.36 -7.73
N LEU A 81 -0.81 -8.20 -7.36
CA LEU A 81 -1.38 -6.90 -6.99
C LEU A 81 -1.57 -6.85 -5.47
N LEU A 82 -0.76 -6.06 -4.78
CA LEU A 82 -0.88 -5.85 -3.33
C LEU A 82 -2.02 -4.87 -3.04
N LEU A 83 -3.11 -5.37 -2.47
CA LEU A 83 -4.33 -4.59 -2.25
C LEU A 83 -4.72 -4.55 -0.78
N ASP A 84 -5.32 -3.45 -0.35
CA ASP A 84 -5.94 -3.28 0.96
C ASP A 84 -7.45 -3.15 0.80
N SER A 85 -8.22 -3.55 1.79
CA SER A 85 -9.69 -3.48 1.79
C SER A 85 -10.29 -2.07 1.83
N THR A 86 -9.45 -1.04 1.67
CA THR A 86 -9.87 0.36 1.48
C THR A 86 -9.63 0.86 0.05
N ARG A 87 -9.27 -0.04 -0.88
CA ARG A 87 -8.82 0.33 -2.24
C ARG A 87 -9.60 -0.38 -3.33
N PRO A 88 -10.80 0.11 -3.69
CA PRO A 88 -11.52 -0.42 -4.85
C PRO A 88 -10.77 -0.11 -6.16
N LEU A 89 -10.88 -1.04 -7.09
CA LEU A 89 -10.27 -0.97 -8.42
C LEU A 89 -11.21 -0.28 -9.41
N ASP A 90 -10.68 0.41 -10.40
CA ASP A 90 -11.44 0.80 -11.58
C ASP A 90 -11.70 -0.44 -12.45
N LYS A 91 -12.77 -0.45 -13.22
CA LYS A 91 -13.28 -1.63 -13.94
C LYS A 91 -12.28 -2.32 -14.85
N ASN A 92 -11.34 -1.57 -15.44
CA ASN A 92 -10.34 -2.06 -16.39
C ASN A 92 -8.91 -2.12 -15.78
N THR A 93 -8.78 -2.06 -14.46
CA THR A 93 -7.47 -1.99 -13.79
C THR A 93 -6.58 -3.16 -14.14
N LEU A 94 -7.06 -4.40 -13.98
CA LEU A 94 -6.25 -5.59 -14.21
C LEU A 94 -5.82 -5.71 -15.68
N GLU A 95 -6.73 -5.46 -16.59
CA GLU A 95 -6.47 -5.46 -18.03
C GLU A 95 -5.41 -4.41 -18.40
N THR A 96 -5.56 -3.19 -17.90
CA THR A 96 -4.62 -2.09 -18.14
C THR A 96 -3.22 -2.41 -17.57
N LEU A 97 -3.14 -2.93 -16.34
CA LEU A 97 -1.87 -3.31 -15.73
C LEU A 97 -1.15 -4.39 -16.55
N LEU A 98 -1.87 -5.40 -16.99
CA LEU A 98 -1.29 -6.47 -17.76
C LEU A 98 -0.82 -6.00 -19.15
N TYR A 99 -1.67 -5.35 -19.92
CA TYR A 99 -1.35 -5.03 -21.32
C TYR A 99 -0.40 -3.85 -21.50
N LYS A 100 -0.49 -2.82 -20.64
CA LYS A 100 0.37 -1.65 -20.77
C LYS A 100 1.67 -1.75 -19.97
N TYR A 101 1.65 -2.45 -18.82
CA TYR A 101 2.71 -2.33 -17.82
C TYR A 101 3.44 -3.63 -17.48
N SER A 102 3.03 -4.79 -18.01
CA SER A 102 3.66 -6.11 -17.71
C SER A 102 5.15 -6.22 -18.09
N LYS A 103 5.64 -5.35 -18.97
CA LYS A 103 7.07 -5.27 -19.31
C LYS A 103 7.95 -4.78 -18.15
N PHE A 104 7.36 -4.09 -17.18
CA PHE A 104 8.07 -3.60 -16.00
C PHE A 104 8.03 -4.65 -14.88
N ARG A 105 9.04 -4.66 -14.04
CA ARG A 105 9.13 -5.60 -12.91
C ARG A 105 8.29 -5.14 -11.73
N ALA A 106 8.04 -3.82 -11.61
CA ALA A 106 7.14 -3.25 -10.63
C ALA A 106 6.45 -1.99 -11.17
N VAL A 107 5.20 -1.77 -10.73
CA VAL A 107 4.39 -0.63 -11.17
C VAL A 107 3.81 0.12 -9.97
N CYS A 108 4.11 1.40 -9.92
CA CYS A 108 3.45 2.34 -9.01
C CYS A 108 2.10 2.71 -9.62
N ILE A 109 1.01 2.44 -8.92
CA ILE A 109 -0.32 2.72 -9.42
C ILE A 109 -0.79 4.04 -8.85
N ARG A 110 -1.21 4.96 -9.71
CA ARG A 110 -1.86 6.19 -9.27
C ARG A 110 -3.20 5.89 -8.64
N GLU A 111 -3.49 6.62 -7.58
CA GLU A 111 -4.72 6.46 -6.81
C GLU A 111 -5.52 7.77 -6.81
N LYS A 112 -6.84 7.69 -6.79
CA LYS A 112 -7.75 8.82 -6.52
C LYS A 112 -8.36 8.68 -5.14
N SER A 113 -8.53 9.79 -4.44
CA SER A 113 -9.14 9.79 -3.11
C SER A 113 -10.66 9.67 -3.20
N LEU A 114 -11.26 8.80 -2.38
CA LEU A 114 -12.69 8.66 -2.19
C LEU A 114 -13.10 9.12 -0.80
N GLY A 115 -14.34 9.63 -0.69
CA GLY A 115 -14.92 10.18 0.52
C GLY A 115 -15.25 11.65 0.37
N GLN A 116 -15.71 12.27 1.44
CA GLN A 116 -16.19 13.64 1.43
C GLN A 116 -15.56 14.49 2.54
N GLY A 117 -15.65 15.81 2.38
CA GLY A 117 -15.25 16.75 3.40
C GLY A 117 -13.84 17.31 3.27
N PHE A 118 -13.49 18.13 4.25
CA PHE A 118 -12.25 18.89 4.27
C PHE A 118 -11.00 17.99 4.26
N TRP A 119 -10.98 16.96 5.10
CA TRP A 119 -9.81 16.11 5.27
C TRP A 119 -9.52 15.24 4.04
N VAL A 120 -10.56 14.77 3.35
CA VAL A 120 -10.43 14.02 2.10
C VAL A 120 -9.83 14.90 1.00
N LYS A 121 -10.32 16.16 0.84
CA LYS A 121 -9.74 17.12 -0.10
C LYS A 121 -8.26 17.41 0.19
N GLN A 122 -7.90 17.51 1.47
CA GLN A 122 -6.51 17.68 1.89
C GLN A 122 -5.64 16.46 1.55
N ALA A 123 -6.16 15.25 1.75
CA ALA A 123 -5.47 14.01 1.42
C ALA A 123 -5.27 13.88 -0.09
N ASP A 124 -6.28 14.23 -0.88
CA ASP A 124 -6.23 14.21 -2.34
C ASP A 124 -5.16 15.17 -2.91
N ILE A 125 -5.10 16.38 -2.40
CA ILE A 125 -4.03 17.33 -2.78
C ILE A 125 -2.64 16.77 -2.42
N LEU A 126 -2.47 16.16 -1.23
CA LEU A 126 -1.20 15.54 -0.84
C LEU A 126 -0.81 14.39 -1.75
N ARG A 127 -1.79 13.56 -2.14
CA ARG A 127 -1.60 12.45 -3.05
C ARG A 127 -1.14 12.96 -4.42
N SER A 128 -1.87 13.89 -5.00
CA SER A 128 -1.51 14.56 -6.26
C SER A 128 -0.08 15.13 -6.23
N LEU A 129 0.29 15.81 -5.15
CA LEU A 129 1.65 16.35 -4.98
C LEU A 129 2.70 15.23 -4.92
N SER A 130 2.37 14.08 -4.35
CA SER A 130 3.28 12.93 -4.27
C SER A 130 3.44 12.23 -5.61
N GLU A 131 2.35 12.14 -6.38
CA GLU A 131 2.33 11.48 -7.67
C GLU A 131 2.99 12.26 -8.81
N HIS A 132 2.99 13.60 -8.72
CA HIS A 132 3.53 14.45 -9.79
C HIS A 132 4.96 14.96 -9.54
N SER A 133 5.49 14.79 -8.32
CA SER A 133 6.60 15.62 -7.92
C SER A 133 7.97 15.25 -8.49
N ASP A 134 8.29 14.00 -8.88
CA ASP A 134 9.68 13.72 -9.25
C ASP A 134 9.92 12.53 -10.19
N PHE A 135 8.92 11.78 -10.55
CA PHE A 135 9.11 10.61 -11.43
C PHE A 135 9.63 11.01 -12.82
N GLN A 136 9.21 12.18 -13.30
CA GLN A 136 9.56 12.66 -14.63
C GLN A 136 10.96 13.30 -14.73
N LYS A 137 11.59 13.70 -13.62
CA LYS A 137 12.82 14.50 -13.66
C LYS A 137 14.14 13.74 -13.49
N ASN A 138 14.18 12.62 -12.79
CA ASN A 138 15.47 11.99 -12.44
C ASN A 138 15.52 10.46 -12.41
N GLY A 139 14.53 9.72 -12.85
CA GLY A 139 14.57 8.24 -12.92
C GLY A 139 14.87 7.48 -11.61
N SER A 140 15.36 8.17 -10.60
CA SER A 140 15.93 7.56 -9.38
C SER A 140 15.22 7.89 -8.07
N LYS A 141 14.08 8.60 -8.09
CA LYS A 141 13.40 9.04 -6.85
C LYS A 141 11.93 8.63 -6.79
N ILE A 142 11.70 7.33 -6.68
CA ILE A 142 10.38 6.70 -6.52
C ILE A 142 9.84 6.83 -5.09
N ALA A 143 10.48 7.61 -4.24
CA ALA A 143 10.29 7.67 -2.80
C ALA A 143 8.89 8.08 -2.30
N TYR A 144 7.99 8.49 -3.17
CA TYR A 144 6.68 9.04 -2.75
C TYR A 144 5.49 8.15 -3.06
N ILE A 145 5.61 7.30 -4.08
CA ILE A 145 4.61 6.29 -4.41
C ILE A 145 5.34 4.95 -4.49
N LEU A 146 4.87 3.98 -3.76
CA LEU A 146 5.43 2.64 -3.77
C LEU A 146 4.70 1.76 -4.77
N PRO A 147 5.40 0.85 -5.44
CA PRO A 147 4.76 -0.12 -6.30
C PRO A 147 3.74 -0.97 -5.55
N ARG A 148 2.65 -1.33 -6.25
CA ARG A 148 1.64 -2.26 -5.78
C ARG A 148 1.46 -3.44 -6.71
N PHE A 149 1.90 -3.33 -7.95
CA PHE A 149 1.86 -4.41 -8.92
C PHE A 149 3.29 -4.84 -9.22
N TYR A 150 3.56 -6.13 -9.05
CA TYR A 150 4.90 -6.70 -9.15
C TYR A 150 4.86 -7.99 -9.96
N ARG A 151 5.97 -8.30 -10.62
CA ARG A 151 6.22 -9.66 -11.07
C ARG A 151 6.48 -10.56 -9.87
N GLU A 152 6.05 -11.81 -9.96
CA GLU A 152 6.16 -12.81 -8.90
C GLU A 152 7.60 -13.02 -8.44
N ASP A 153 8.56 -13.14 -9.36
CA ASP A 153 9.99 -13.33 -9.05
C ASP A 153 10.56 -12.20 -8.18
N VAL A 154 10.07 -10.97 -8.36
CA VAL A 154 10.50 -9.80 -7.56
C VAL A 154 10.06 -9.94 -6.12
N LEU A 155 8.79 -10.27 -5.89
CA LEU A 155 8.27 -10.44 -4.53
C LEU A 155 8.84 -11.68 -3.84
N ASN A 156 9.04 -12.79 -4.55
CA ASN A 156 9.71 -13.97 -4.03
C ASN A 156 11.10 -13.62 -3.48
N ASN A 157 11.90 -12.89 -4.27
CA ASN A 157 13.23 -12.46 -3.86
C ASN A 157 13.17 -11.49 -2.67
N ALA A 158 12.23 -10.53 -2.69
CA ALA A 158 12.04 -9.57 -1.61
C ALA A 158 11.68 -10.26 -0.29
N PHE A 159 10.69 -11.15 -0.29
CA PHE A 159 10.28 -11.87 0.92
C PHE A 159 11.33 -12.86 1.40
N LYS A 160 12.04 -13.53 0.50
CA LYS A 160 13.18 -14.39 0.86
C LYS A 160 14.26 -13.58 1.58
N PHE A 161 14.63 -12.41 1.05
CA PHE A 161 15.59 -11.52 1.68
C PHE A 161 15.10 -11.02 3.05
N LEU A 162 13.85 -10.57 3.16
CA LEU A 162 13.27 -10.11 4.42
C LEU A 162 13.24 -11.21 5.49
N LYS A 163 12.84 -12.44 5.12
CA LYS A 163 12.83 -13.59 6.05
C LYS A 163 14.22 -14.01 6.53
N GLN A 164 15.25 -13.78 5.73
CA GLN A 164 16.63 -14.03 6.10
C GLN A 164 17.26 -12.91 6.92
N SER A 165 16.82 -11.66 6.72
CA SER A 165 17.41 -10.46 7.31
C SER A 165 16.71 -9.97 8.58
N ILE A 166 15.46 -10.36 8.79
CA ILE A 166 14.63 -9.92 9.91
C ILE A 166 14.34 -11.13 10.80
N ASP A 167 14.57 -10.98 12.11
CA ASP A 167 14.15 -11.96 13.09
C ASP A 167 12.64 -12.27 12.97
N ASN A 168 12.26 -13.54 13.12
CA ASN A 168 10.87 -13.97 12.95
C ASN A 168 9.89 -13.23 13.87
N ARG A 169 10.27 -12.96 15.11
CA ARG A 169 9.43 -12.22 16.04
C ARG A 169 9.18 -10.80 15.55
N LEU A 170 10.24 -10.16 15.05
CA LEU A 170 10.14 -8.83 14.48
C LEU A 170 9.30 -8.82 13.21
N PHE A 171 9.52 -9.79 12.33
CA PHE A 171 8.77 -9.93 11.08
C PHE A 171 7.25 -9.93 11.31
N THR A 172 6.80 -10.60 12.37
CA THR A 172 5.37 -10.69 12.76
C THR A 172 4.85 -9.45 13.47
N GLU A 173 5.69 -8.48 13.84
CA GLU A 173 5.27 -7.24 14.52
C GLU A 173 5.19 -6.01 13.61
N ILE A 174 5.64 -6.12 12.36
CA ILE A 174 5.68 -4.99 11.42
C ILE A 174 4.31 -4.74 10.82
N SER A 175 3.78 -3.55 11.09
CA SER A 175 2.50 -3.10 10.55
C SER A 175 2.59 -1.84 9.70
N TYR A 176 3.51 -0.94 9.99
CA TYR A 176 3.70 0.29 9.25
C TYR A 176 5.03 0.22 8.49
N GLY A 177 5.00 0.68 7.23
CA GLY A 177 6.19 0.70 6.40
C GLY A 177 6.48 -0.63 5.68
N GLU A 178 5.59 -1.62 5.74
CA GLU A 178 5.77 -2.92 5.08
C GLU A 178 5.99 -2.78 3.57
N HIS A 179 5.28 -1.88 2.91
CA HIS A 179 5.50 -1.60 1.48
C HIS A 179 6.90 -1.03 1.21
N HIS A 180 7.43 -0.18 2.11
CA HIS A 180 8.80 0.31 2.00
C HIS A 180 9.81 -0.82 2.16
N LEU A 181 9.61 -1.70 3.15
CA LEU A 181 10.48 -2.85 3.36
C LEU A 181 10.49 -3.80 2.18
N ILE A 182 9.32 -4.12 1.64
CA ILE A 182 9.18 -4.96 0.44
C ILE A 182 9.91 -4.31 -0.74
N TYR A 183 9.69 -3.02 -0.96
CA TYR A 183 10.32 -2.26 -2.03
C TYR A 183 11.85 -2.23 -1.90
N ASP A 184 12.36 -1.91 -0.71
CA ASP A 184 13.82 -1.88 -0.44
C ASP A 184 14.45 -3.27 -0.62
N ALA A 185 13.75 -4.32 -0.18
CA ALA A 185 14.19 -5.70 -0.33
C ALA A 185 14.16 -6.20 -1.78
N ALA A 186 13.29 -5.65 -2.60
CA ALA A 186 13.17 -5.99 -4.03
C ALA A 186 14.39 -5.58 -4.86
N LYS A 187 15.19 -4.61 -4.39
CA LYS A 187 16.43 -4.14 -5.04
C LYS A 187 16.27 -3.87 -6.53
N LEU A 188 15.19 -3.13 -6.85
CA LEU A 188 14.84 -2.79 -8.23
C LEU A 188 15.67 -1.62 -8.73
N GLU A 189 16.10 -1.71 -10.00
CA GLU A 189 16.71 -0.58 -10.70
C GLU A 189 15.62 0.40 -11.20
N PRO A 190 15.93 1.67 -11.40
CA PRO A 190 14.97 2.65 -11.92
C PRO A 190 14.28 2.25 -13.23
N SER A 191 14.97 1.52 -14.10
CA SER A 191 14.45 1.00 -15.38
C SER A 191 13.42 -0.13 -15.20
N ASP A 192 13.43 -0.80 -14.05
CA ASP A 192 12.51 -1.90 -13.74
C ASP A 192 11.12 -1.40 -13.34
N ILE A 193 10.99 -0.10 -13.07
CA ILE A 193 9.82 0.48 -12.40
C ILE A 193 9.19 1.54 -13.28
N THR A 194 7.87 1.63 -13.19
CA THR A 194 7.10 2.70 -13.82
C THR A 194 5.94 3.14 -12.93
N ILE A 195 5.28 4.22 -13.33
CA ILE A 195 4.02 4.69 -12.74
C ILE A 195 2.93 4.70 -13.81
N THR A 196 1.70 4.36 -13.44
CA THR A 196 0.58 4.41 -14.37
C THR A 196 0.28 5.83 -14.84
N ASP A 197 -0.13 6.00 -16.09
CA ASP A 197 -0.48 7.30 -16.66
C ASP A 197 -1.75 7.88 -16.01
N GLU A 198 -2.66 7.01 -15.61
CA GLU A 198 -3.95 7.31 -15.01
C GLU A 198 -4.11 6.68 -13.62
N ALA A 199 -5.05 7.17 -12.83
CA ALA A 199 -5.43 6.55 -11.57
C ALA A 199 -6.31 5.33 -11.86
N LEU A 200 -5.83 4.15 -11.47
CA LEU A 200 -6.52 2.86 -11.66
C LEU A 200 -7.11 2.30 -10.36
N ILE A 201 -6.75 2.90 -9.24
CA ILE A 201 -7.21 2.50 -7.89
C ILE A 201 -7.78 3.73 -7.21
N SER A 202 -8.87 3.53 -6.49
CA SER A 202 -9.40 4.54 -5.58
C SER A 202 -9.00 4.20 -4.14
N HIS A 203 -8.94 5.18 -3.26
CA HIS A 203 -8.62 4.98 -1.84
C HIS A 203 -9.61 5.71 -0.96
N TYR A 204 -10.32 4.98 -0.11
CA TYR A 204 -11.18 5.57 0.91
C TYR A 204 -10.33 6.27 1.97
N GLU A 205 -10.42 7.59 2.01
CA GLU A 205 -9.66 8.43 2.93
C GLU A 205 -10.37 8.58 4.29
N ASP A 206 -9.58 8.87 5.32
CA ASP A 206 -10.13 9.20 6.64
C ASP A 206 -10.86 10.56 6.59
N GLU A 207 -12.15 10.58 6.88
CA GLU A 207 -13.00 11.77 6.80
C GLU A 207 -12.96 12.66 8.05
N SER A 208 -12.38 12.18 9.16
CA SER A 208 -12.34 12.92 10.42
C SER A 208 -10.93 13.09 10.96
N SER A 209 -10.68 14.22 11.63
CA SER A 209 -9.42 14.46 12.34
C SER A 209 -9.12 13.37 13.38
N LYS A 210 -10.13 12.83 14.04
CA LYS A 210 -10.01 11.74 15.02
C LYS A 210 -9.50 10.44 14.38
N ALA A 211 -10.01 10.08 13.20
CA ALA A 211 -9.56 8.90 12.46
C ALA A 211 -8.10 9.08 11.99
N ILE A 212 -7.78 10.23 11.40
CA ILE A 212 -6.42 10.60 10.98
C ILE A 212 -5.47 10.54 12.18
N PHE A 213 -5.82 11.18 13.31
CA PHE A 213 -4.99 11.17 14.50
C PHE A 213 -4.70 9.74 14.98
N ARG A 214 -5.74 8.91 15.10
CA ARG A 214 -5.63 7.52 15.57
C ARG A 214 -4.70 6.70 14.68
N LYS A 215 -4.86 6.82 13.37
CA LYS A 215 -4.05 6.14 12.36
C LYS A 215 -2.56 6.54 12.46
N TYR A 216 -2.27 7.83 12.47
CA TYR A 216 -0.89 8.32 12.51
C TYR A 216 -0.22 8.13 13.88
N HIS A 217 -0.98 8.20 14.97
CA HIS A 217 -0.49 7.81 16.30
C HIS A 217 -0.04 6.34 16.31
N TRP A 218 -0.86 5.44 15.74
CA TRP A 218 -0.48 4.04 15.60
C TRP A 218 0.73 3.83 14.69
N TYR A 219 0.87 4.59 13.62
CA TYR A 219 2.06 4.58 12.76
C TYR A 219 3.32 4.99 13.54
N GLY A 220 3.23 6.01 14.39
CA GLY A 220 4.32 6.42 15.27
C GLY A 220 4.78 5.29 16.19
N LYS A 221 3.84 4.60 16.85
CA LYS A 221 4.16 3.43 17.70
C LYS A 221 4.84 2.31 16.91
N SER A 222 4.35 1.97 15.75
CA SER A 222 4.95 0.95 14.87
C SER A 222 6.37 1.34 14.44
N GLN A 223 6.61 2.61 14.10
CA GLN A 223 7.94 3.09 13.73
C GLN A 223 8.91 3.05 14.90
N ARG A 224 8.45 3.37 16.12
CA ARG A 224 9.26 3.23 17.34
C ARG A 224 9.72 1.78 17.53
N THR A 225 8.83 0.82 17.34
CA THR A 225 9.15 -0.61 17.41
C THR A 225 10.23 -0.98 16.40
N LEU A 226 10.09 -0.55 15.14
CA LEU A 226 11.12 -0.78 14.11
C LEU A 226 12.48 -0.19 14.47
N ASN A 227 12.51 1.04 15.00
CA ASN A 227 13.75 1.68 15.39
C ASN A 227 14.44 1.02 16.60
N LEU A 228 13.67 0.58 17.60
CA LEU A 228 14.20 -0.16 18.75
C LEU A 228 14.84 -1.49 18.34
N LEU A 229 14.41 -2.06 17.26
CA LEU A 229 14.92 -3.32 16.72
C LEU A 229 16.14 -3.12 15.80
N LYS A 230 16.68 -1.89 15.72
CA LYS A 230 17.85 -1.51 14.91
C LYS A 230 17.74 -1.94 13.45
N PHE A 231 16.52 -2.03 12.93
CA PHE A 231 16.32 -2.26 11.52
C PHE A 231 16.63 -0.98 10.75
N ASP A 232 17.86 -0.91 10.24
CA ASP A 232 18.33 0.22 9.43
C ASP A 232 17.78 0.09 8.01
N SER A 233 16.48 0.39 7.88
CA SER A 233 15.88 0.50 6.57
C SER A 233 16.34 1.80 5.90
N ASN A 234 16.62 1.75 4.61
CA ASN A 234 16.86 2.96 3.81
C ASN A 234 15.68 3.95 3.81
N VAL A 235 14.54 3.58 4.41
CA VAL A 235 13.37 4.44 4.66
C VAL A 235 13.77 5.75 5.34
N ASN A 236 14.72 5.72 6.29
CA ASN A 236 15.22 6.93 6.93
C ASN A 236 16.05 7.80 5.96
N LYS A 237 16.75 7.21 4.99
CA LYS A 237 17.51 7.94 3.95
C LYS A 237 16.60 8.55 2.88
N LEU A 238 15.49 7.88 2.54
CA LEU A 238 14.51 8.38 1.56
C LEU A 238 13.80 9.66 2.04
N ASN A 239 13.55 9.77 3.34
CA ASN A 239 12.93 10.98 3.93
C ASN A 239 13.88 12.20 4.03
N SER A 240 15.18 12.01 3.85
CA SER A 240 16.18 13.08 4.00
C SER A 240 16.38 13.96 2.75
N HIS A 241 15.84 13.57 1.60
CA HIS A 241 15.97 14.36 0.38
C HIS A 241 15.07 15.59 0.41
N LYS A 242 15.67 16.78 0.58
CA LYS A 242 14.99 18.07 0.46
C LYS A 242 14.41 18.19 -0.94
N ARG A 243 13.08 18.32 -1.05
CA ARG A 243 12.41 18.59 -2.32
C ARG A 243 12.86 19.96 -2.85
N PRO A 244 13.23 20.10 -4.11
CA PRO A 244 13.47 21.41 -4.68
C PRO A 244 12.19 22.27 -4.54
N PHE A 245 12.36 23.53 -4.16
CA PHE A 245 11.27 24.48 -4.08
C PHE A 245 10.77 24.78 -5.50
N SER A 246 9.48 24.53 -5.74
CA SER A 246 8.81 24.91 -6.98
C SER A 246 7.61 25.78 -6.66
N PHE A 247 7.50 26.91 -7.36
CA PHE A 247 6.39 27.85 -7.17
C PHE A 247 5.03 27.22 -7.52
N SER A 248 4.98 26.36 -8.54
CA SER A 248 3.77 25.62 -8.94
C SER A 248 3.23 24.69 -7.85
N THR A 249 4.09 24.21 -6.95
CA THR A 249 3.69 23.34 -5.83
C THR A 249 3.50 24.11 -4.53
N PHE A 250 3.83 25.42 -4.48
CA PHE A 250 3.78 26.20 -3.24
C PHE A 250 2.36 26.35 -2.69
N VAL A 251 1.42 26.83 -3.49
CA VAL A 251 0.03 27.03 -3.08
C VAL A 251 -0.64 25.71 -2.67
N PRO A 252 -0.54 24.62 -3.45
CA PRO A 252 -1.02 23.31 -3.01
C PRO A 252 -0.37 22.84 -1.70
N LYS A 253 0.95 23.03 -1.51
CA LYS A 253 1.64 22.68 -0.25
C LYS A 253 1.09 23.47 0.95
N MET A 254 0.82 24.77 0.79
CA MET A 254 0.22 25.60 1.84
C MET A 254 -1.18 25.09 2.22
N ARG A 255 -2.01 24.72 1.23
CA ARG A 255 -3.35 24.17 1.48
C ARG A 255 -3.33 22.87 2.27
N THR A 256 -2.23 22.11 2.25
CA THR A 256 -2.12 20.83 2.97
C THR A 256 -1.51 20.95 4.38
N ILE A 257 -1.19 22.15 4.85
CA ILE A 257 -0.63 22.36 6.20
C ILE A 257 -1.50 21.72 7.29
N PRO A 258 -2.83 21.87 7.32
CA PRO A 258 -3.64 21.30 8.40
C PRO A 258 -3.50 19.79 8.52
N ILE A 259 -3.63 19.05 7.43
CA ILE A 259 -3.52 17.59 7.47
C ILE A 259 -2.09 17.13 7.76
N ARG A 260 -1.09 17.83 7.23
CA ARG A 260 0.33 17.50 7.49
C ARG A 260 0.68 17.71 8.95
N SER A 261 0.26 18.83 9.53
CA SER A 261 0.47 19.10 10.95
C SER A 261 -0.22 18.07 11.85
N LEU A 262 -1.48 17.76 11.57
CA LEU A 262 -2.22 16.74 12.32
C LEU A 262 -1.53 15.37 12.24
N ARG A 263 -1.12 14.94 11.05
CA ARG A 263 -0.40 13.68 10.84
C ARG A 263 0.92 13.66 11.59
N THR A 264 1.70 14.73 11.51
CA THR A 264 3.00 14.84 12.18
C THR A 264 2.86 14.82 13.70
N ILE A 265 1.95 15.60 14.27
CA ILE A 265 1.72 15.65 15.72
C ILE A 265 1.27 14.26 16.21
N ALA A 266 0.28 13.66 15.55
CA ALA A 266 -0.20 12.33 15.93
C ALA A 266 0.91 11.27 15.87
N PHE A 267 1.73 11.30 14.81
CA PHE A 267 2.86 10.39 14.65
C PHE A 267 3.90 10.57 15.74
N LEU A 268 4.30 11.80 16.05
CA LEU A 268 5.28 12.10 17.10
C LEU A 268 4.78 11.68 18.48
N ILE A 269 3.50 11.94 18.80
CA ILE A 269 2.90 11.46 20.05
C ILE A 269 2.97 9.93 20.13
N GLY A 270 2.57 9.22 19.07
CA GLY A 270 2.67 7.76 19.05
C GLY A 270 4.11 7.23 19.11
N TYR A 271 5.06 7.95 18.54
CA TYR A 271 6.47 7.57 18.54
C TYR A 271 7.14 7.73 19.91
N PHE A 272 6.84 8.80 20.62
CA PHE A 272 7.51 9.11 21.90
C PHE A 272 6.76 8.59 23.12
N PHE A 273 5.46 8.42 23.06
CA PHE A 273 4.59 7.96 24.16
C PHE A 273 3.86 6.65 23.82
#